data_865aed9a58d77219fdfa78de07991aad
#
_entry.id   865aed9a58d77219fdfa78de07991aad
#
_cell.length_a   1.000
_cell.length_b   1.000
_cell.length_c   1.000
_cell.angle_alpha   90.00
_cell.angle_beta   90.00
_cell.angle_gamma   90.00
#
_symmetry.space_group_name_H-M   'P 1'
#
loop_
_entity.id
_entity.type
_entity.pdbx_description
1 polymer ?
#
loop_
_entity_poly.entity_id
_entity_poly.type
_entity_poly.pdbx_seq_one_letter_code
_entity_poly.pdbx_strand_id
1 'polypeptide(L)'
;MKLMVFIAVAAAMASSVADAATSRSEQMLKLSPETRIEQRCDARAMGSVGREHNGFRPDELVAYAFADPVLRGVRISAPGGAIRSGGKWYRLSYTCETSADGMEIKSFAYQLGAEVPRSEWDAHFLVPR
;
A
#
# COMPACT_ATOMS: atom_id res chain seq x y z
N MET A 1 8.41 51.66 -31.01
CA MET A 1 7.62 50.44 -30.85
C MET A 1 8.52 49.35 -30.33
N LYS A 2 8.40 49.00 -29.06
CA LYS A 2 9.14 47.88 -28.48
C LYS A 2 8.18 46.68 -28.43
N LEU A 3 8.50 45.66 -29.21
CA LEU A 3 7.78 44.40 -29.18
C LEU A 3 8.24 43.61 -27.95
N MET A 4 7.38 43.45 -26.95
CA MET A 4 7.65 42.54 -25.83
C MET A 4 7.28 41.12 -26.24
N VAL A 5 8.29 40.28 -26.34
CA VAL A 5 8.13 38.83 -26.50
C VAL A 5 7.92 38.24 -25.11
N PHE A 6 6.70 37.81 -24.81
CA PHE A 6 6.43 36.95 -23.65
C PHE A 6 6.75 35.53 -24.05
N ILE A 7 7.85 35.01 -23.55
CA ILE A 7 8.16 33.57 -23.64
C ILE A 7 7.44 32.89 -22.48
N ALA A 8 6.45 32.10 -22.80
CA ALA A 8 5.74 31.28 -21.84
C ALA A 8 6.63 30.12 -21.39
N VAL A 9 7.05 30.16 -20.12
CA VAL A 9 7.70 29.05 -19.44
C VAL A 9 6.61 28.23 -18.73
N ALA A 10 6.05 27.26 -19.43
CA ALA A 10 5.06 26.35 -18.85
C ALA A 10 5.20 24.95 -19.46
N ALA A 11 6.31 24.25 -19.19
CA ALA A 11 6.44 22.86 -19.63
C ALA A 11 7.35 21.96 -18.77
N ALA A 12 7.68 22.31 -17.52
CA ALA A 12 8.68 21.56 -16.77
C ALA A 12 8.14 20.65 -15.64
N MET A 13 6.83 20.61 -15.37
CA MET A 13 6.31 19.85 -14.20
C MET A 13 5.67 18.50 -14.51
N ALA A 14 5.36 18.21 -15.75
CA ALA A 14 4.71 16.94 -16.11
C ALA A 14 5.70 15.75 -16.20
N SER A 15 6.97 16.00 -16.46
CA SER A 15 7.97 14.96 -16.71
C SER A 15 8.39 14.21 -15.43
N SER A 16 8.45 14.89 -14.28
CA SER A 16 8.98 14.29 -13.04
C SER A 16 8.07 13.22 -12.42
N VAL A 17 6.77 13.33 -12.57
CA VAL A 17 5.81 12.35 -12.04
C VAL A 17 5.80 11.08 -12.88
N ALA A 18 5.88 11.19 -14.19
CA ALA A 18 5.98 10.06 -15.11
C ALA A 18 7.27 9.26 -14.90
N ASP A 19 8.40 9.94 -14.70
CA ASP A 19 9.70 9.31 -14.43
C ASP A 19 9.69 8.57 -13.08
N ALA A 20 9.10 9.15 -12.03
CA ALA A 20 8.99 8.52 -10.71
C ALA A 20 8.07 7.27 -10.75
N ALA A 21 6.97 7.29 -11.52
CA ALA A 21 6.09 6.14 -11.70
C ALA A 21 6.79 5.01 -12.48
N THR A 22 7.53 5.32 -13.53
CA THR A 22 8.31 4.35 -14.30
C THR A 22 9.39 3.71 -13.42
N SER A 23 10.14 4.50 -12.65
CA SER A 23 11.16 4.01 -11.73
C SER A 23 10.59 3.06 -10.67
N ARG A 24 9.42 3.38 -10.09
CA ARG A 24 8.72 2.49 -9.14
C ARG A 24 8.31 1.17 -9.77
N SER A 25 7.76 1.21 -10.97
CA SER A 25 7.36 0.00 -11.71
C SER A 25 8.57 -0.88 -12.03
N GLU A 26 9.68 -0.29 -12.44
CA GLU A 26 10.94 -1.00 -12.70
C GLU A 26 11.48 -1.66 -11.43
N GLN A 27 11.42 -0.98 -10.28
CA GLN A 27 11.84 -1.55 -8.99
C GLN A 27 10.94 -2.72 -8.58
N MET A 28 9.63 -2.60 -8.77
CA MET A 28 8.69 -3.70 -8.49
C MET A 28 8.99 -4.94 -9.34
N LEU A 29 9.35 -4.76 -10.60
CA LEU A 29 9.70 -5.87 -11.49
C LEU A 29 10.96 -6.64 -11.08
N LYS A 30 11.81 -6.06 -10.24
CA LYS A 30 13.00 -6.73 -9.68
C LYS A 30 12.68 -7.68 -8.53
N LEU A 31 11.50 -7.55 -7.92
CA LEU A 31 11.05 -8.43 -6.86
C LEU A 31 10.57 -9.77 -7.43
N SER A 32 10.61 -10.83 -6.62
CA SER A 32 9.96 -12.08 -6.99
C SER A 32 8.46 -11.86 -7.18
N PRO A 33 7.77 -12.64 -8.02
CA PRO A 33 6.33 -12.50 -8.21
C PRO A 33 5.53 -12.54 -6.90
N GLU A 34 5.88 -13.43 -5.98
CA GLU A 34 5.22 -13.58 -4.68
C GLU A 34 5.37 -12.32 -3.84
N THR A 35 6.59 -11.81 -3.70
CA THR A 35 6.87 -10.57 -2.96
C THR A 35 6.17 -9.38 -3.60
N ARG A 36 6.11 -9.35 -4.92
CA ARG A 36 5.43 -8.29 -5.66
C ARG A 36 3.93 -8.27 -5.37
N ILE A 37 3.29 -9.45 -5.38
CA ILE A 37 1.88 -9.60 -5.05
C ILE A 37 1.61 -9.11 -3.62
N GLU A 38 2.39 -9.56 -2.65
CA GLU A 38 2.25 -9.14 -1.26
C GLU A 38 2.36 -7.63 -1.10
N GLN A 39 3.39 -7.03 -1.66
CA GLN A 39 3.60 -5.59 -1.54
C GLN A 39 2.52 -4.76 -2.23
N ARG A 40 2.05 -5.20 -3.40
CA ARG A 40 0.96 -4.52 -4.09
C ARG A 40 -0.35 -4.59 -3.30
N CYS A 41 -0.64 -5.73 -2.73
CA CYS A 41 -1.86 -5.93 -1.94
C CYS A 41 -1.80 -5.15 -0.61
N ASP A 42 -0.67 -5.15 0.07
CA ASP A 42 -0.46 -4.36 1.29
C ASP A 42 -0.61 -2.85 1.02
N ALA A 43 -0.03 -2.37 -0.06
CA ALA A 43 -0.16 -0.97 -0.48
C ALA A 43 -1.61 -0.60 -0.82
N ARG A 44 -2.36 -1.51 -1.48
CA ARG A 44 -3.78 -1.32 -1.75
C ARG A 44 -4.58 -1.22 -0.46
N ALA A 45 -4.29 -2.08 0.52
CA ALA A 45 -4.95 -2.05 1.83
C ALA A 45 -4.74 -0.71 2.53
N MET A 46 -3.50 -0.24 2.62
CA MET A 46 -3.19 1.05 3.23
C MET A 46 -3.90 2.21 2.52
N GLY A 47 -3.88 2.21 1.19
CA GLY A 47 -4.54 3.24 0.40
C GLY A 47 -6.06 3.23 0.57
N SER A 48 -6.68 2.05 0.58
CA SER A 48 -8.13 1.91 0.74
C SER A 48 -8.60 2.35 2.11
N VAL A 49 -7.90 1.94 3.17
CA VAL A 49 -8.22 2.37 4.54
C VAL A 49 -8.10 3.89 4.67
N GLY A 50 -7.04 4.47 4.14
CA GLY A 50 -6.84 5.93 4.21
C GLY A 50 -7.90 6.74 3.46
N ARG A 51 -8.39 6.22 2.34
CA ARG A 51 -9.45 6.90 1.55
C ARG A 51 -10.85 6.69 2.11
N GLU A 52 -11.13 5.53 2.66
CA GLU A 52 -12.49 5.12 3.02
C GLU A 52 -12.83 5.33 4.50
N HIS A 53 -11.83 5.54 5.36
CA HIS A 53 -12.00 5.78 6.78
C HIS A 53 -11.47 7.16 7.16
N ASN A 54 -12.39 8.07 7.46
CA ASN A 54 -12.04 9.45 7.82
C ASN A 54 -11.09 9.50 9.02
N GLY A 55 -10.04 10.30 8.90
CA GLY A 55 -9.01 10.46 9.94
C GLY A 55 -7.91 9.40 9.94
N PHE A 56 -8.03 8.32 9.15
CA PHE A 56 -6.98 7.33 9.03
C PHE A 56 -5.88 7.79 8.06
N ARG A 57 -4.64 7.62 8.50
CA ARG A 57 -3.43 7.85 7.69
C ARG A 57 -2.47 6.69 7.89
N PRO A 58 -2.72 5.56 7.23
CA PRO A 58 -1.91 4.37 7.40
C PRO A 58 -0.46 4.60 6.98
N ASP A 59 0.48 4.17 7.81
CA ASP A 59 1.91 4.28 7.55
C ASP A 59 2.68 2.95 7.66
N GLU A 60 2.04 1.90 8.15
CA GLU A 60 2.64 0.58 8.26
C GLU A 60 1.57 -0.51 8.23
N LEU A 61 1.93 -1.68 7.70
CA LEU A 61 1.06 -2.85 7.69
C LEU A 61 1.89 -4.11 7.98
N VAL A 62 1.40 -4.94 8.88
CA VAL A 62 1.97 -6.26 9.18
C VAL A 62 0.91 -7.31 8.83
N ALA A 63 1.07 -7.96 7.69
CA ALA A 63 0.07 -8.90 7.19
C ALA A 63 -0.03 -10.19 8.03
N TYR A 64 1.00 -10.53 8.78
CA TYR A 64 1.15 -11.77 9.55
C TYR A 64 1.03 -11.57 11.06
N ALA A 65 0.49 -10.47 11.52
CA ALA A 65 0.47 -10.12 12.95
C ALA A 65 -0.21 -11.17 13.82
N PHE A 66 -1.36 -11.70 13.41
CA PHE A 66 -2.17 -12.66 14.16
C PHE A 66 -2.32 -14.01 13.48
N ALA A 67 -2.10 -14.08 12.20
CA ALA A 67 -2.10 -15.31 11.41
C ALA A 67 -1.30 -15.08 10.14
N ASP A 68 -0.67 -16.12 9.61
CA ASP A 68 0.08 -16.01 8.37
C ASP A 68 -0.85 -15.80 7.17
N PRO A 69 -0.49 -14.91 6.24
CA PRO A 69 -1.18 -14.84 4.98
C PRO A 69 -0.94 -16.10 4.14
N VAL A 70 -1.89 -16.42 3.28
CA VAL A 70 -1.80 -17.56 2.37
C VAL A 70 -1.84 -17.05 0.94
N LEU A 71 -0.79 -17.33 0.18
CA LEU A 71 -0.70 -17.03 -1.24
C LEU A 71 -0.97 -18.30 -2.05
N ARG A 72 -1.94 -18.25 -2.96
CA ARG A 72 -2.27 -19.32 -3.91
C ARG A 72 -2.34 -18.73 -5.31
N GLY A 73 -1.33 -19.03 -6.13
CA GLY A 73 -1.20 -18.42 -7.45
C GLY A 73 -1.03 -16.91 -7.33
N VAL A 74 -2.00 -16.15 -7.84
CA VAL A 74 -2.01 -14.68 -7.80
C VAL A 74 -2.97 -14.12 -6.73
N ARG A 75 -3.52 -14.97 -5.87
CA ARG A 75 -4.47 -14.60 -4.83
C ARG A 75 -3.85 -14.72 -3.45
N ILE A 76 -3.87 -13.64 -2.68
CA ILE A 76 -3.44 -13.62 -1.29
C ILE A 76 -4.64 -13.40 -0.37
N SER A 77 -4.67 -14.16 0.72
CA SER A 77 -5.62 -14.01 1.82
C SER A 77 -4.82 -13.71 3.09
N ALA A 78 -5.08 -12.59 3.72
CA ALA A 78 -4.44 -12.15 4.95
C ALA A 78 -5.51 -11.97 6.04
N PRO A 79 -5.85 -13.05 6.77
CA PRO A 79 -6.93 -13.02 7.76
C PRO A 79 -6.54 -12.34 9.08
N GLY A 80 -5.26 -12.22 9.37
CA GLY A 80 -4.75 -11.77 10.66
C GLY A 80 -3.74 -10.65 10.57
N GLY A 81 -3.95 -9.67 9.71
CA GLY A 81 -3.10 -8.51 9.60
C GLY A 81 -3.38 -7.42 10.64
N ALA A 82 -2.51 -6.43 10.67
CA ALA A 82 -2.67 -5.20 11.43
C ALA A 82 -2.15 -4.01 10.63
N ILE A 83 -2.79 -2.87 10.81
CA ILE A 83 -2.44 -1.62 10.11
C ILE A 83 -2.25 -0.51 11.14
N ARG A 84 -1.20 0.30 10.97
CA ARG A 84 -0.90 1.41 11.86
C ARG A 84 -1.36 2.73 11.27
N SER A 85 -2.04 3.52 12.08
CA SER A 85 -2.47 4.87 11.75
C SER A 85 -2.45 5.74 13.00
N GLY A 86 -1.82 6.90 12.92
CA GLY A 86 -1.75 7.82 14.03
C GLY A 86 -1.08 7.25 15.30
N GLY A 87 -0.10 6.37 15.13
CA GLY A 87 0.60 5.72 16.24
C GLY A 87 -0.18 4.61 16.93
N LYS A 88 -1.30 4.19 16.37
CA LYS A 88 -2.13 3.09 16.88
C LYS A 88 -2.21 1.98 15.87
N TRP A 89 -2.33 0.74 16.34
CA TRP A 89 -2.51 -0.43 15.50
C TRP A 89 -3.96 -0.91 15.55
N TYR A 90 -4.47 -1.29 14.39
CA TYR A 90 -5.83 -1.81 14.21
C TYR A 90 -5.76 -3.15 13.50
N ARG A 91 -6.64 -4.07 13.85
CA ARG A 91 -6.77 -5.33 13.12
C ARG A 91 -7.23 -5.05 11.69
N LEU A 92 -6.71 -5.86 10.77
CA LEU A 92 -7.03 -5.77 9.36
C LEU A 92 -7.05 -7.18 8.76
N SER A 93 -8.07 -7.48 8.00
CA SER A 93 -8.05 -8.66 7.13
C SER A 93 -8.29 -8.24 5.70
N TYR A 94 -7.71 -8.95 4.74
CA TYR A 94 -7.99 -8.69 3.33
C TYR A 94 -7.85 -9.95 2.48
N THR A 95 -8.50 -9.91 1.32
CA THR A 95 -8.27 -10.79 0.19
C THR A 95 -7.94 -9.95 -1.03
N CYS A 96 -6.99 -10.40 -1.83
CA CYS A 96 -6.47 -9.63 -2.95
C CYS A 96 -6.07 -10.56 -4.08
N GLU A 97 -6.43 -10.23 -5.31
CA GLU A 97 -6.01 -10.95 -6.50
C GLU A 97 -5.36 -9.99 -7.48
N THR A 98 -4.24 -10.41 -8.05
CA THR A 98 -3.46 -9.61 -8.99
C THR A 98 -3.49 -10.20 -10.38
N SER A 99 -2.96 -9.46 -11.36
CA SER A 99 -2.56 -9.98 -12.66
C SER A 99 -1.47 -11.05 -12.53
N ALA A 100 -1.23 -11.82 -13.59
CA ALA A 100 -0.23 -12.89 -13.60
C ALA A 100 1.18 -12.42 -13.22
N ASP A 101 1.54 -11.20 -13.62
CA ASP A 101 2.84 -10.59 -13.28
C ASP A 101 2.87 -9.90 -11.91
N GLY A 102 1.76 -9.88 -11.17
CA GLY A 102 1.65 -9.24 -9.87
C GLY A 102 1.64 -7.71 -9.89
N MET A 103 1.55 -7.09 -11.06
CA MET A 103 1.64 -5.64 -11.19
C MET A 103 0.31 -4.91 -11.00
N GLU A 104 -0.80 -5.55 -11.35
CA GLU A 104 -2.13 -4.95 -11.29
C GLU A 104 -3.02 -5.66 -10.28
N ILE A 105 -3.81 -4.89 -9.52
CA ILE A 105 -4.84 -5.44 -8.65
C ILE A 105 -6.10 -5.71 -9.48
N LYS A 106 -6.56 -6.95 -9.48
CA LYS A 106 -7.78 -7.38 -10.18
C LYS A 106 -9.00 -7.36 -9.27
N SER A 107 -8.83 -7.76 -8.02
CA SER A 107 -9.89 -7.69 -7.01
C SER A 107 -9.29 -7.46 -5.63
N PHE A 108 -10.02 -6.75 -4.79
CA PHE A 108 -9.58 -6.43 -3.43
C PHE A 108 -10.79 -6.23 -2.52
N ALA A 109 -10.74 -6.87 -1.35
CA ALA A 109 -11.72 -6.68 -0.30
C ALA A 109 -11.03 -6.73 1.06
N TYR A 110 -11.47 -5.91 2.01
CA TYR A 110 -10.87 -5.85 3.33
C TYR A 110 -11.90 -5.57 4.41
N GLN A 111 -11.51 -5.85 5.65
CA GLN A 111 -12.23 -5.43 6.85
C GLN A 111 -11.26 -4.80 7.82
N LEU A 112 -11.56 -3.57 8.24
CA LEU A 112 -10.87 -2.89 9.33
C LEU A 112 -11.53 -3.30 10.64
N GLY A 113 -10.71 -3.74 11.60
CA GLY A 113 -11.16 -4.23 12.88
C GLY A 113 -10.82 -3.30 14.05
N ALA A 114 -10.90 -3.85 15.26
CA ALA A 114 -10.67 -3.13 16.50
C ALA A 114 -9.21 -2.70 16.67
N GLU A 115 -9.00 -1.64 17.45
CA GLU A 115 -7.66 -1.25 17.89
C GLU A 115 -7.02 -2.38 18.70
N VAL A 116 -5.75 -2.62 18.45
CA VAL A 116 -4.95 -3.60 19.18
C VAL A 116 -4.38 -2.93 20.45
N PRO A 117 -4.67 -3.46 21.64
CA PRO A 117 -4.12 -2.92 22.87
C PRO A 117 -2.59 -2.88 22.85
N ARG A 118 -2.01 -1.83 23.39
CA ARG A 118 -0.56 -1.65 23.45
C ARG A 118 0.17 -2.85 24.06
N SER A 119 -0.43 -3.48 25.06
CA SER A 119 0.13 -4.64 25.73
C SER A 119 0.29 -5.89 24.85
N GLU A 120 -0.40 -5.93 23.70
CA GLU A 120 -0.33 -7.04 22.76
C GLU A 120 0.64 -6.82 21.60
N TRP A 121 1.20 -5.62 21.46
CA TRP A 121 1.99 -5.28 20.29
C TRP A 121 3.24 -6.16 20.11
N ASP A 122 4.00 -6.38 21.16
CA ASP A 122 5.25 -7.14 21.08
C ASP A 122 5.02 -8.59 20.63
N ALA A 123 3.95 -9.22 21.10
CA ALA A 123 3.60 -10.58 20.71
C ALA A 123 3.17 -10.71 19.25
N HIS A 124 2.81 -9.60 18.61
CA HIS A 124 2.27 -9.57 17.24
C HIS A 124 3.12 -8.73 16.28
N PHE A 125 4.38 -8.53 16.61
CA PHE A 125 5.35 -7.82 15.76
C PHE A 125 4.98 -6.36 15.48
N LEU A 126 4.15 -5.77 16.30
CA LEU A 126 3.68 -4.40 16.13
C LEU A 126 4.61 -3.44 16.86
N VAL A 127 5.16 -2.50 16.12
CA VAL A 127 6.15 -1.54 16.64
C VAL A 127 5.53 -0.16 16.75
N PRO A 128 5.98 0.67 17.74
CA PRO A 128 5.60 2.07 17.80
C PRO A 128 6.18 2.83 16.61
N ARG A 129 5.59 4.01 16.35
CA ARG A 129 6.10 4.94 15.33
C ARG A 129 7.34 5.66 15.84
#